data_530b8bda7a8a9d732202b1d1f1dc301e
#
_entry.id   530b8bda7a8a9d732202b1d1f1dc301e
#
_cell.length_a   1.000
_cell.length_b   1.000
_cell.length_c   1.000
_cell.angle_alpha   90.00
_cell.angle_beta   90.00
_cell.angle_gamma   90.00
#
_symmetry.space_group_name_H-M   'P 1'
#
loop_
_entity.id
_entity.type
_entity.pdbx_description
1 polymer ?
#
loop_
_entity_poly.entity_id
_entity_poly.type
_entity_poly.pdbx_seq_one_letter_code
_entity_poly.pdbx_strand_id
1 'polypeptide(L)'
;MATLIAPLRPVLLAGLLSLSALPALGETMKDVFPSYADWLDPTLAERFAALEIHRGTQIMAGGEYELRLGHGYYALTGSDARWVMETLWQNLPDPELQGLIFQSGTSPLDDSWASTVYYFENGHISDDEAATMDYDAIIQSLKDSDAEQNRQRREAGLPEITTVGLAGTPGYDRTQRALKFSVLLMQTGYDGQILNANAWILSRHGFVNLNVLGAAEQAAEVDAKMPDLIGLVAMGAGNTYADYVPGVDTVAEGGLSGLLGGGAGQVGLVVVALALLKKFGVLIALPVAWLVNRLRGKRGQS
;
A
#
# COMPACT_ATOMS: atom_id res chain seq x y z
N MET A 1 -30.26 -68.87 46.72
CA MET A 1 -29.46 -67.64 47.00
C MET A 1 -28.37 -67.57 45.99
N ALA A 2 -28.53 -66.74 44.95
CA ALA A 2 -27.53 -66.53 43.91
C ALA A 2 -27.16 -65.04 43.94
N THR A 3 -25.93 -64.77 44.30
CA THR A 3 -25.37 -63.41 44.42
C THR A 3 -24.89 -62.95 43.04
N LEU A 4 -25.53 -61.95 42.47
CA LEU A 4 -25.09 -61.28 41.24
C LEU A 4 -23.92 -60.31 41.55
N ILE A 5 -22.77 -60.56 40.95
CA ILE A 5 -21.62 -59.64 40.93
C ILE A 5 -21.74 -58.81 39.65
N ALA A 6 -21.93 -57.49 39.79
CA ALA A 6 -21.92 -56.54 38.67
C ALA A 6 -20.44 -56.17 38.26
N PRO A 7 -20.13 -56.05 36.96
CA PRO A 7 -18.77 -55.68 36.53
C PRO A 7 -18.55 -54.18 36.65
N LEU A 8 -17.41 -53.79 37.24
CA LEU A 8 -16.87 -52.43 37.24
C LEU A 8 -16.49 -52.02 35.80
N ARG A 9 -17.06 -50.90 35.32
CA ARG A 9 -16.63 -50.22 34.08
C ARG A 9 -15.40 -49.36 34.37
N PRO A 10 -14.33 -49.42 33.56
CA PRO A 10 -13.22 -48.48 33.68
C PRO A 10 -13.63 -47.11 33.11
N VAL A 11 -13.52 -46.07 33.91
CA VAL A 11 -13.61 -44.66 33.48
C VAL A 11 -12.31 -44.26 32.83
N LEU A 12 -12.29 -44.15 31.50
CA LEU A 12 -11.17 -43.58 30.77
C LEU A 12 -11.19 -42.07 30.98
N LEU A 13 -10.26 -41.56 31.76
CA LEU A 13 -9.98 -40.12 31.91
C LEU A 13 -9.20 -39.67 30.66
N ALA A 14 -9.90 -39.11 29.68
CA ALA A 14 -9.29 -38.40 28.53
C ALA A 14 -8.72 -37.06 29.01
N GLY A 15 -7.40 -37.04 29.28
CA GLY A 15 -6.69 -35.83 29.55
C GLY A 15 -6.64 -34.95 28.27
N LEU A 16 -7.38 -33.86 28.23
CA LEU A 16 -7.22 -32.78 27.26
C LEU A 16 -5.86 -32.10 27.52
N LEU A 17 -4.86 -32.45 26.74
CA LEU A 17 -3.66 -31.62 26.59
C LEU A 17 -4.07 -30.37 25.82
N SER A 18 -4.35 -29.27 26.52
CA SER A 18 -4.39 -27.94 25.97
C SER A 18 -2.99 -27.58 25.52
N LEU A 19 -2.68 -27.77 24.22
CA LEU A 19 -1.54 -27.12 23.61
C LEU A 19 -1.83 -25.61 23.62
N SER A 20 -1.31 -24.90 24.61
CA SER A 20 -1.17 -23.45 24.54
C SER A 20 -0.23 -23.16 23.37
N ALA A 21 -0.79 -22.72 22.24
CA ALA A 21 -0.01 -22.14 21.17
C ALA A 21 0.72 -20.92 21.77
N LEU A 22 2.02 -21.04 21.94
CA LEU A 22 2.87 -19.87 22.18
C LEU A 22 2.61 -18.92 21.02
N PRO A 23 2.40 -17.61 21.26
CA PRO A 23 2.36 -16.65 20.16
C PRO A 23 3.65 -16.85 19.36
N ALA A 24 3.53 -17.13 18.08
CA ALA A 24 4.67 -17.12 17.18
C ALA A 24 5.25 -15.72 17.28
N LEU A 25 6.48 -15.59 17.75
CA LEU A 25 7.22 -14.33 17.67
C LEU A 25 7.22 -13.97 16.20
N GLY A 26 6.68 -12.77 15.86
CA GLY A 26 6.64 -12.29 14.50
C GLY A 26 8.05 -12.24 13.92
N GLU A 27 8.20 -12.55 12.64
CA GLU A 27 9.46 -12.41 11.90
C GLU A 27 9.78 -10.90 11.83
N THR A 28 11.04 -10.54 12.09
CA THR A 28 11.48 -9.14 12.05
C THR A 28 12.41 -8.86 10.87
N MET A 29 12.64 -7.56 10.56
CA MET A 29 13.63 -7.19 9.55
C MET A 29 15.02 -7.74 9.87
N LYS A 30 15.39 -7.83 11.15
CA LYS A 30 16.67 -8.42 11.57
C LYS A 30 16.77 -9.90 11.19
N ASP A 31 15.67 -10.63 11.25
CA ASP A 31 15.66 -12.06 10.96
C ASP A 31 15.84 -12.32 9.46
N VAL A 32 15.26 -11.46 8.61
CA VAL A 32 15.24 -11.63 7.16
C VAL A 32 16.39 -10.88 6.47
N PHE A 33 16.75 -9.70 6.99
CA PHE A 33 17.75 -8.81 6.41
C PHE A 33 18.82 -8.38 7.44
N PRO A 34 19.59 -9.31 8.00
CA PRO A 34 20.47 -9.02 9.15
C PRO A 34 21.58 -8.01 8.84
N SER A 35 22.04 -7.92 7.59
CA SER A 35 23.15 -7.03 7.18
C SER A 35 22.72 -5.60 6.83
N TYR A 36 21.42 -5.31 6.70
CA TYR A 36 20.96 -3.99 6.28
C TYR A 36 21.07 -2.94 7.38
N ALA A 37 20.96 -3.36 8.64
CA ALA A 37 21.13 -2.47 9.78
C ALA A 37 22.52 -1.84 9.84
N ASP A 38 23.55 -2.50 9.31
CA ASP A 38 24.94 -2.01 9.31
C ASP A 38 25.14 -0.76 8.46
N TRP A 39 24.18 -0.41 7.61
CA TRP A 39 24.25 0.74 6.70
C TRP A 39 23.52 1.98 7.21
N LEU A 40 22.82 1.83 8.32
CA LEU A 40 22.03 2.89 8.96
C LEU A 40 22.78 3.52 10.12
N ASP A 41 22.38 4.73 10.49
CA ASP A 41 22.72 5.30 11.79
C ASP A 41 22.27 4.34 12.90
N PRO A 42 23.02 4.18 14.00
CA PRO A 42 22.68 3.22 15.08
C PRO A 42 21.25 3.33 15.59
N THR A 43 20.69 4.55 15.69
CA THR A 43 19.31 4.77 16.16
C THR A 43 18.29 4.25 15.14
N LEU A 44 18.53 4.50 13.86
CA LEU A 44 17.69 3.98 12.78
C LEU A 44 17.86 2.47 12.63
N ALA A 45 19.09 1.95 12.80
CA ALA A 45 19.41 0.54 12.71
C ALA A 45 18.65 -0.30 13.74
N GLU A 46 18.58 0.17 15.00
CA GLU A 46 17.84 -0.52 16.07
C GLU A 46 16.33 -0.60 15.73
N ARG A 47 15.74 0.52 15.30
CA ARG A 47 14.32 0.55 14.96
C ARG A 47 14.00 -0.23 13.68
N PHE A 48 14.86 -0.15 12.66
CA PHE A 48 14.74 -0.94 11.44
C PHE A 48 14.78 -2.44 11.73
N ALA A 49 15.74 -2.88 12.53
CA ALA A 49 15.89 -4.29 12.92
C ALA A 49 14.65 -4.86 13.63
N ALA A 50 13.91 -4.00 14.34
CA ALA A 50 12.73 -4.36 15.13
C ALA A 50 11.41 -4.26 14.34
N LEU A 51 11.41 -3.84 13.07
CA LEU A 51 10.18 -3.79 12.25
C LEU A 51 9.62 -5.20 12.08
N GLU A 52 8.33 -5.37 12.33
CA GLU A 52 7.64 -6.66 12.24
C GLU A 52 7.21 -6.95 10.81
N ILE A 53 7.61 -8.09 10.28
CA ILE A 53 7.23 -8.57 8.95
C ILE A 53 5.96 -9.40 9.07
N HIS A 54 4.90 -8.95 8.39
CA HIS A 54 3.66 -9.68 8.29
C HIS A 54 3.61 -10.50 7.00
N ARG A 55 3.24 -11.79 7.13
CA ARG A 55 3.00 -12.71 6.01
C ARG A 55 1.62 -13.36 6.15
N GLY A 56 1.20 -14.08 5.12
CA GLY A 56 -0.11 -14.73 5.12
C GLY A 56 -1.25 -13.73 5.07
N THR A 57 -2.32 -13.95 5.82
CA THR A 57 -3.52 -13.10 5.79
C THR A 57 -3.49 -12.09 6.92
N GLN A 58 -3.64 -10.82 6.57
CA GLN A 58 -3.76 -9.70 7.50
C GLN A 58 -5.15 -9.09 7.39
N ILE A 59 -5.89 -8.98 8.51
CA ILE A 59 -7.19 -8.32 8.56
C ILE A 59 -6.96 -6.82 8.67
N MET A 60 -7.53 -6.05 7.75
CA MET A 60 -7.31 -4.61 7.61
C MET A 60 -8.60 -3.82 7.78
N ALA A 61 -8.48 -2.55 8.16
CA ALA A 61 -9.59 -1.60 8.30
C ALA A 61 -10.79 -2.16 9.10
N GLY A 62 -10.51 -2.83 10.23
CA GLY A 62 -11.58 -3.39 11.07
C GLY A 62 -12.33 -4.57 10.45
N GLY A 63 -11.81 -5.18 9.38
CA GLY A 63 -12.44 -6.30 8.68
C GLY A 63 -13.08 -5.91 7.34
N GLU A 64 -12.95 -4.66 6.90
CA GLU A 64 -13.41 -4.21 5.59
C GLU A 64 -12.73 -5.00 4.45
N TYR A 65 -11.44 -5.31 4.62
CA TYR A 65 -10.70 -6.16 3.69
C TYR A 65 -9.57 -6.94 4.38
N GLU A 66 -9.02 -7.89 3.65
CA GLU A 66 -7.85 -8.69 4.03
C GLU A 66 -6.75 -8.52 2.99
N LEU A 67 -5.50 -8.50 3.43
CA LEU A 67 -4.32 -8.69 2.58
C LEU A 67 -3.87 -10.14 2.66
N ARG A 68 -3.88 -10.86 1.54
CA ARG A 68 -3.46 -12.27 1.41
C ARG A 68 -2.10 -12.35 0.73
N LEU A 69 -1.05 -12.14 1.50
CA LEU A 69 0.31 -11.87 1.01
C LEU A 69 1.01 -13.04 0.31
N GLY A 70 0.58 -14.29 0.55
CA GLY A 70 1.23 -15.47 -0.03
C GLY A 70 2.72 -15.55 0.28
N HIS A 71 3.49 -16.23 -0.59
CA HIS A 71 4.95 -16.37 -0.45
C HIS A 71 5.74 -15.27 -1.19
N GLY A 72 5.10 -14.59 -2.13
CA GLY A 72 5.75 -13.60 -3.00
C GLY A 72 5.90 -12.21 -2.38
N TYR A 73 5.19 -11.96 -1.28
CA TYR A 73 5.11 -10.64 -0.66
C TYR A 73 5.14 -10.72 0.85
N TYR A 74 5.49 -9.60 1.47
CA TYR A 74 5.30 -9.34 2.89
C TYR A 74 4.80 -7.90 3.06
N ALA A 75 4.26 -7.60 4.24
CA ALA A 75 3.83 -6.25 4.57
C ALA A 75 4.44 -5.78 5.89
N LEU A 76 4.63 -4.48 5.99
CA LEU A 76 4.70 -3.74 7.24
C LEU A 76 3.35 -3.06 7.43
N THR A 77 2.83 -3.01 8.66
CA THR A 77 1.51 -2.42 8.94
C THR A 77 1.58 -1.40 10.07
N GLY A 78 0.55 -0.57 10.19
CA GLY A 78 0.39 0.35 11.30
C GLY A 78 1.60 1.27 11.52
N SER A 79 2.14 1.26 12.74
CA SER A 79 3.28 2.13 13.14
C SER A 79 4.57 1.81 12.40
N ASP A 80 4.78 0.54 11.99
CA ASP A 80 5.99 0.13 11.29
C ASP A 80 6.00 0.64 9.85
N ALA A 81 4.87 0.54 9.16
CA ALA A 81 4.69 1.13 7.84
C ALA A 81 4.88 2.66 7.88
N ARG A 82 4.25 3.33 8.85
CA ARG A 82 4.41 4.79 9.04
C ARG A 82 5.86 5.18 9.34
N TRP A 83 6.55 4.43 10.20
CA TRP A 83 7.95 4.73 10.51
C TRP A 83 8.84 4.64 9.26
N VAL A 84 8.65 3.63 8.42
CA VAL A 84 9.38 3.52 7.15
C VAL A 84 9.04 4.71 6.25
N MET A 85 7.77 5.04 6.09
CA MET A 85 7.32 6.13 5.24
C MET A 85 7.85 7.49 5.73
N GLU A 86 7.68 7.79 7.01
CA GLU A 86 7.91 9.12 7.57
C GLU A 86 9.38 9.33 7.95
N THR A 87 10.00 8.34 8.59
CA THR A 87 11.36 8.47 9.13
C THR A 87 12.41 7.97 8.15
N LEU A 88 12.26 6.74 7.64
CA LEU A 88 13.27 6.13 6.78
C LEU A 88 13.27 6.77 5.38
N TRP A 89 12.08 7.01 4.82
CA TRP A 89 11.89 7.61 3.50
C TRP A 89 11.61 9.12 3.54
N GLN A 90 11.57 9.74 4.72
CA GLN A 90 11.44 11.19 4.94
C GLN A 90 10.21 11.82 4.25
N ASN A 91 9.07 11.14 4.35
CA ASN A 91 7.79 11.68 3.90
C ASN A 91 7.08 12.45 5.01
N LEU A 92 6.06 13.23 4.60
CA LEU A 92 5.16 13.86 5.56
C LEU A 92 4.39 12.80 6.36
N PRO A 93 4.06 13.07 7.63
CA PRO A 93 3.24 12.18 8.45
C PRO A 93 1.92 11.84 7.78
N ASP A 94 1.59 10.54 7.78
CA ASP A 94 0.37 10.02 7.18
C ASP A 94 -0.34 9.03 8.10
N PRO A 95 -1.30 9.50 8.92
CA PRO A 95 -2.02 8.65 9.86
C PRO A 95 -2.95 7.63 9.16
N GLU A 96 -3.32 7.86 7.88
CA GLU A 96 -4.23 7.00 7.12
C GLU A 96 -3.50 5.85 6.44
N LEU A 97 -2.16 5.88 6.37
CA LEU A 97 -1.39 4.78 5.83
C LEU A 97 -1.61 3.51 6.65
N GLN A 98 -2.16 2.47 6.03
CA GLN A 98 -2.46 1.20 6.68
C GLN A 98 -1.33 0.18 6.56
N GLY A 99 -0.58 0.21 5.46
CA GLY A 99 0.50 -0.72 5.24
C GLY A 99 1.41 -0.36 4.06
N LEU A 100 2.55 -1.05 4.04
CA LEU A 100 3.48 -1.09 2.92
C LEU A 100 3.68 -2.55 2.52
N ILE A 101 3.54 -2.85 1.23
CA ILE A 101 3.76 -4.18 0.65
C ILE A 101 5.08 -4.17 -0.11
N PHE A 102 5.90 -5.18 0.15
CA PHE A 102 7.19 -5.41 -0.50
C PHE A 102 7.23 -6.78 -1.15
N GLN A 103 8.03 -6.93 -2.19
CA GLN A 103 8.37 -8.24 -2.73
C GLN A 103 9.20 -9.02 -1.70
N SER A 104 8.96 -10.33 -1.59
CA SER A 104 9.82 -11.19 -0.76
C SER A 104 11.26 -11.15 -1.27
N GLY A 105 12.20 -10.95 -0.34
CA GLY A 105 13.63 -10.82 -0.67
C GLY A 105 14.11 -9.40 -0.95
N THR A 106 13.22 -8.40 -1.00
CA THR A 106 13.58 -6.98 -1.04
C THR A 106 13.29 -6.30 0.30
N SER A 107 14.04 -5.28 0.63
CA SER A 107 13.94 -4.51 1.87
C SER A 107 13.51 -3.07 1.56
N PRO A 108 12.98 -2.32 2.54
CA PRO A 108 12.73 -0.88 2.40
C PRO A 108 13.93 -0.03 2.00
N LEU A 109 15.15 -0.58 2.06
CA LEU A 109 16.41 0.08 1.70
C LEU A 109 16.89 -0.26 0.28
N ASP A 110 16.21 -1.18 -0.40
CA ASP A 110 16.56 -1.56 -1.77
C ASP A 110 15.99 -0.58 -2.79
N ASP A 111 16.64 -0.49 -3.94
CA ASP A 111 16.15 0.20 -5.13
C ASP A 111 15.11 -0.68 -5.85
N SER A 112 14.02 -0.96 -5.17
CA SER A 112 12.92 -1.78 -5.63
C SER A 112 11.60 -1.05 -5.39
N TRP A 113 10.60 -1.34 -6.20
CA TRP A 113 9.28 -0.79 -5.98
C TRP A 113 8.62 -1.35 -4.72
N ALA A 114 7.76 -0.54 -4.12
CA ALA A 114 6.91 -0.91 -3.01
C ALA A 114 5.50 -0.36 -3.22
N SER A 115 4.49 -0.99 -2.60
CA SER A 115 3.12 -0.50 -2.65
C SER A 115 2.67 -0.02 -1.28
N THR A 116 2.12 1.19 -1.23
CA THR A 116 1.32 1.64 -0.08
C THR A 116 -0.07 1.04 -0.15
N VAL A 117 -0.73 0.96 1.01
CA VAL A 117 -2.10 0.45 1.14
C VAL A 117 -2.93 1.44 1.94
N TYR A 118 -4.06 1.85 1.37
CA TYR A 118 -5.07 2.71 2.01
C TYR A 118 -6.46 2.11 1.83
N TYR A 119 -7.36 2.46 2.73
CA TYR A 119 -8.78 2.24 2.58
C TYR A 119 -9.51 3.58 2.70
N PHE A 120 -10.38 3.87 1.77
CA PHE A 120 -11.19 5.08 1.74
C PHE A 120 -12.67 4.72 1.83
N GLU A 121 -13.30 5.12 2.92
CA GLU A 121 -14.72 4.92 3.19
C GLU A 121 -15.52 6.10 2.61
N ASN A 122 -15.70 6.12 1.30
CA ASN A 122 -16.38 7.20 0.58
C ASN A 122 -17.84 6.89 0.24
N GLY A 123 -18.34 5.73 0.64
CA GLY A 123 -19.58 5.15 0.16
C GLY A 123 -19.40 4.32 -1.12
N HIS A 124 -20.46 3.69 -1.56
CA HIS A 124 -20.47 2.87 -2.78
C HIS A 124 -20.21 3.74 -4.03
N ILE A 125 -19.26 3.33 -4.85
CA ILE A 125 -18.83 4.04 -6.06
C ILE A 125 -19.38 3.31 -7.27
N SER A 126 -20.32 3.92 -8.03
CA SER A 126 -20.78 3.35 -9.29
C SER A 126 -19.64 3.23 -10.30
N ASP A 127 -19.56 2.08 -10.96
CA ASP A 127 -18.63 1.80 -12.06
C ASP A 127 -19.29 1.88 -13.44
N ASP A 128 -20.50 2.44 -13.53
CA ASP A 128 -21.26 2.51 -14.79
C ASP A 128 -20.53 3.29 -15.88
N GLU A 129 -19.79 4.33 -15.49
CA GLU A 129 -19.06 5.21 -16.40
C GLU A 129 -17.62 4.74 -16.71
N ALA A 130 -17.20 3.60 -16.16
CA ALA A 130 -15.81 3.13 -16.28
C ALA A 130 -15.32 2.99 -17.74
N ALA A 131 -16.21 2.69 -18.67
CA ALA A 131 -15.88 2.54 -20.09
C ALA A 131 -15.71 3.88 -20.85
N THR A 132 -16.16 5.00 -20.27
CA THR A 132 -16.18 6.33 -20.90
C THR A 132 -15.30 7.34 -20.16
N MET A 133 -14.44 6.89 -19.28
CA MET A 133 -13.56 7.76 -18.51
C MET A 133 -12.57 8.52 -19.40
N ASP A 134 -12.45 9.81 -19.19
CA ASP A 134 -11.49 10.68 -19.86
C ASP A 134 -10.19 10.77 -19.06
N TYR A 135 -9.26 9.85 -19.33
CA TYR A 135 -7.97 9.80 -18.65
C TYR A 135 -7.06 10.99 -18.98
N ASP A 136 -7.21 11.60 -20.16
CA ASP A 136 -6.44 12.78 -20.55
C ASP A 136 -6.87 13.99 -19.71
N ALA A 137 -8.18 14.16 -19.49
CA ALA A 137 -8.70 15.18 -18.58
C ALA A 137 -8.20 14.98 -17.13
N ILE A 138 -8.08 13.74 -16.68
CA ILE A 138 -7.52 13.43 -15.36
C ILE A 138 -6.06 13.88 -15.27
N ILE A 139 -5.23 13.53 -16.23
CA ILE A 139 -3.82 13.93 -16.26
C ILE A 139 -3.69 15.45 -16.33
N GLN A 140 -4.54 16.12 -17.10
CA GLN A 140 -4.54 17.57 -17.16
C GLN A 140 -4.89 18.20 -15.80
N SER A 141 -5.88 17.66 -15.10
CA SER A 141 -6.23 18.11 -13.74
C SER A 141 -5.06 17.90 -12.74
N LEU A 142 -4.32 16.79 -12.86
CA LEU A 142 -3.12 16.58 -12.04
C LEU A 142 -2.06 17.66 -12.32
N LYS A 143 -1.76 17.93 -13.60
CA LYS A 143 -0.82 18.98 -14.00
C LYS A 143 -1.23 20.37 -13.53
N ASP A 144 -2.50 20.69 -13.61
CA ASP A 144 -3.03 22.00 -13.18
C ASP A 144 -2.88 22.19 -11.65
N SER A 145 -2.87 21.10 -10.89
CA SER A 145 -2.68 21.14 -9.44
C SER A 145 -1.22 21.16 -8.98
N ASP A 146 -0.26 20.87 -9.86
CA ASP A 146 1.17 20.78 -9.51
C ASP A 146 1.69 22.07 -8.87
N ALA A 147 1.27 23.25 -9.37
CA ALA A 147 1.74 24.53 -8.86
C ALA A 147 1.39 24.75 -7.39
N GLU A 148 0.15 24.46 -7.00
CA GLU A 148 -0.30 24.60 -5.60
C GLU A 148 0.35 23.56 -4.70
N GLN A 149 0.48 22.32 -5.17
CA GLN A 149 1.16 21.26 -4.42
C GLN A 149 2.62 21.62 -4.20
N ASN A 150 3.31 22.11 -5.22
CA ASN A 150 4.71 22.48 -5.12
C ASN A 150 4.92 23.70 -4.22
N ARG A 151 3.95 24.61 -4.13
CA ARG A 151 3.98 25.68 -3.11
C ARG A 151 4.05 25.09 -1.69
N GLN A 152 3.17 24.14 -1.37
CA GLN A 152 3.14 23.48 -0.05
C GLN A 152 4.40 22.66 0.22
N ARG A 153 4.94 22.00 -0.81
CA ARG A 153 6.20 21.24 -0.69
C ARG A 153 7.38 22.14 -0.39
N ARG A 154 7.48 23.29 -1.07
CA ARG A 154 8.54 24.29 -0.77
C ARG A 154 8.43 24.83 0.66
N GLU A 155 7.22 25.12 1.13
CA GLU A 155 6.98 25.56 2.52
C GLU A 155 7.42 24.50 3.54
N ALA A 156 7.30 23.22 3.20
CA ALA A 156 7.77 22.08 4.01
C ALA A 156 9.25 21.73 3.80
N GLY A 157 9.98 22.45 2.94
CA GLY A 157 11.38 22.16 2.63
C GLY A 157 11.57 20.88 1.79
N LEU A 158 10.53 20.42 1.09
CA LEU A 158 10.54 19.21 0.28
C LEU A 158 10.81 19.53 -1.20
N PRO A 159 11.42 18.59 -1.96
CA PRO A 159 11.61 18.73 -3.40
C PRO A 159 10.27 18.89 -4.13
N GLU A 160 10.25 19.69 -5.20
CA GLU A 160 9.08 19.83 -6.06
C GLU A 160 8.86 18.57 -6.89
N ILE A 161 7.57 18.28 -7.20
CA ILE A 161 7.16 17.18 -8.04
C ILE A 161 6.26 17.71 -9.15
N THR A 162 6.48 17.22 -10.38
CA THR A 162 5.73 17.64 -11.55
C THR A 162 5.17 16.41 -12.27
N THR A 163 3.90 16.46 -12.64
CA THR A 163 3.23 15.43 -13.42
C THR A 163 3.70 15.45 -14.87
N VAL A 164 4.30 14.37 -15.34
CA VAL A 164 4.74 14.21 -16.74
C VAL A 164 3.57 13.76 -17.61
N GLY A 165 2.94 12.65 -17.27
CA GLY A 165 1.84 12.06 -18.02
C GLY A 165 1.55 10.61 -17.61
N LEU A 166 0.74 9.93 -18.41
CA LEU A 166 0.43 8.51 -18.20
C LEU A 166 1.66 7.63 -18.47
N ALA A 167 1.78 6.56 -17.68
CA ALA A 167 2.62 5.42 -17.95
C ALA A 167 1.73 4.23 -18.30
N GLY A 168 1.84 3.72 -19.52
CA GLY A 168 1.01 2.60 -19.98
C GLY A 168 -0.45 2.98 -20.28
N THR A 169 -1.31 1.98 -20.32
CA THR A 169 -2.73 2.14 -20.67
C THR A 169 -3.59 2.03 -19.42
N PRO A 170 -4.27 3.10 -19.01
CA PRO A 170 -5.22 3.04 -17.91
C PRO A 170 -6.44 2.21 -18.30
N GLY A 171 -7.15 1.66 -17.31
CA GLY A 171 -8.34 0.88 -17.59
C GLY A 171 -9.04 0.38 -16.34
N TYR A 172 -10.26 -0.10 -16.53
CA TYR A 172 -11.07 -0.69 -15.48
C TYR A 172 -11.30 -2.18 -15.72
N ASP A 173 -10.92 -3.00 -14.74
CA ASP A 173 -11.18 -4.43 -14.74
C ASP A 173 -12.49 -4.72 -13.99
N ARG A 174 -13.53 -5.09 -14.76
CA ARG A 174 -14.86 -5.41 -14.19
C ARG A 174 -14.88 -6.67 -13.34
N THR A 175 -13.96 -7.61 -13.60
CA THR A 175 -13.89 -8.86 -12.81
C THR A 175 -13.31 -8.62 -11.43
N GLN A 176 -12.24 -7.83 -11.39
CA GLN A 176 -11.56 -7.46 -10.14
C GLN A 176 -12.18 -6.20 -9.48
N ARG A 177 -13.15 -5.55 -10.15
CA ARG A 177 -13.70 -4.24 -9.71
C ARG A 177 -12.59 -3.23 -9.43
N ALA A 178 -11.59 -3.18 -10.29
CA ALA A 178 -10.38 -2.39 -10.08
C ALA A 178 -10.13 -1.40 -11.22
N LEU A 179 -9.99 -0.11 -10.86
CA LEU A 179 -9.48 0.92 -11.74
C LEU A 179 -7.96 0.96 -11.65
N LYS A 180 -7.27 0.88 -12.79
CA LYS A 180 -5.81 0.95 -12.89
C LYS A 180 -5.40 2.15 -13.70
N PHE A 181 -4.43 2.91 -13.19
CA PHE A 181 -3.76 3.97 -13.95
C PHE A 181 -2.38 4.23 -13.36
N SER A 182 -1.44 4.57 -14.21
CA SER A 182 -0.08 4.90 -13.81
C SER A 182 0.33 6.25 -14.34
N VAL A 183 1.06 7.00 -13.52
CA VAL A 183 1.55 8.34 -13.83
C VAL A 183 3.06 8.37 -13.68
N LEU A 184 3.73 9.04 -14.62
CA LEU A 184 5.14 9.42 -14.48
C LEU A 184 5.23 10.79 -13.84
N LEU A 185 6.14 10.90 -12.89
CA LEU A 185 6.43 12.13 -12.16
C LEU A 185 7.91 12.48 -12.32
N MET A 186 8.23 13.76 -12.28
CA MET A 186 9.60 14.26 -12.10
C MET A 186 9.73 14.92 -10.74
N GLN A 187 10.87 14.75 -10.09
CA GLN A 187 11.19 15.37 -8.81
C GLN A 187 12.46 16.22 -8.95
N THR A 188 12.44 17.43 -8.40
CA THR A 188 13.61 18.30 -8.36
C THR A 188 14.77 17.63 -7.62
N GLY A 189 15.94 17.56 -8.27
CA GLY A 189 17.14 16.92 -7.70
C GLY A 189 17.25 15.40 -7.92
N TYR A 190 16.30 14.81 -8.66
CA TYR A 190 16.36 13.43 -9.12
C TYR A 190 16.44 13.39 -10.66
N ASP A 191 17.45 12.68 -11.21
CA ASP A 191 17.72 12.66 -12.66
C ASP A 191 16.80 11.70 -13.45
N GLY A 192 16.01 10.86 -12.74
CA GLY A 192 15.08 9.93 -13.35
C GLY A 192 13.62 10.41 -13.29
N GLN A 193 12.73 9.58 -13.79
CA GLN A 193 11.28 9.73 -13.56
C GLN A 193 10.80 8.70 -12.54
N ILE A 194 9.79 9.10 -11.78
CA ILE A 194 9.15 8.28 -10.75
C ILE A 194 7.90 7.68 -11.35
N LEU A 195 7.74 6.37 -11.20
CA LEU A 195 6.49 5.67 -11.45
C LEU A 195 5.59 5.79 -10.22
N ASN A 196 4.35 6.21 -10.45
CA ASN A 196 3.26 6.19 -9.48
C ASN A 196 2.10 5.40 -10.10
N ALA A 197 2.01 4.10 -9.79
CA ALA A 197 1.01 3.21 -10.36
C ALA A 197 -0.07 2.88 -9.33
N ASN A 198 -1.32 3.16 -9.69
CA ASN A 198 -2.47 3.04 -8.82
C ASN A 198 -3.38 1.88 -9.24
N ALA A 199 -3.91 1.17 -8.25
CA ALA A 199 -5.06 0.29 -8.39
C ALA A 199 -6.09 0.64 -7.30
N TRP A 200 -7.29 1.07 -7.72
CA TRP A 200 -8.42 1.35 -6.84
C TRP A 200 -9.42 0.20 -6.93
N ILE A 201 -9.47 -0.61 -5.89
CA ILE A 201 -10.27 -1.82 -5.82
C ILE A 201 -11.56 -1.49 -5.08
N LEU A 202 -12.67 -1.45 -5.81
CA LEU A 202 -13.97 -1.02 -5.30
C LEU A 202 -14.56 -2.03 -4.33
N SER A 203 -15.17 -1.53 -3.27
CA SER A 203 -15.87 -2.29 -2.24
C SER A 203 -17.30 -1.78 -2.06
N ARG A 204 -18.04 -2.34 -1.10
CA ARG A 204 -19.37 -1.88 -0.73
C ARG A 204 -19.39 -0.45 -0.24
N HIS A 205 -18.40 -0.08 0.62
CA HIS A 205 -18.39 1.19 1.33
C HIS A 205 -17.32 2.18 0.87
N GLY A 206 -16.59 1.84 -0.21
CA GLY A 206 -15.51 2.68 -0.71
C GLY A 206 -14.54 1.91 -1.59
N PHE A 207 -13.24 2.07 -1.36
CA PHE A 207 -12.22 1.34 -2.12
C PHE A 207 -10.91 1.17 -1.36
N VAL A 208 -10.17 0.11 -1.69
CA VAL A 208 -8.76 -0.05 -1.32
C VAL A 208 -7.90 0.56 -2.40
N ASN A 209 -6.97 1.43 -2.05
CA ASN A 209 -5.95 1.93 -2.97
C ASN A 209 -4.62 1.24 -2.69
N LEU A 210 -4.11 0.56 -3.70
CA LEU A 210 -2.72 0.16 -3.80
C LEU A 210 -2.01 1.19 -4.67
N ASN A 211 -1.01 1.88 -4.11
CA ASN A 211 -0.19 2.82 -4.86
C ASN A 211 1.26 2.34 -4.89
N VAL A 212 1.68 1.84 -6.06
CA VAL A 212 3.04 1.35 -6.29
C VAL A 212 3.93 2.50 -6.69
N LEU A 213 5.03 2.63 -5.98
CA LEU A 213 6.06 3.63 -6.21
C LEU A 213 7.37 2.94 -6.60
N GLY A 214 8.00 3.44 -7.65
CA GLY A 214 9.25 2.91 -8.15
C GLY A 214 9.92 3.85 -9.14
N ALA A 215 11.03 3.42 -9.77
CA ALA A 215 11.61 4.12 -10.88
C ALA A 215 10.80 3.88 -12.17
N ALA A 216 10.83 4.84 -13.11
CA ALA A 216 10.08 4.71 -14.37
C ALA A 216 10.49 3.47 -15.17
N GLU A 217 11.74 3.04 -15.06
CA GLU A 217 12.29 1.83 -15.70
C GLU A 217 11.59 0.54 -15.21
N GLN A 218 10.97 0.57 -14.03
CA GLN A 218 10.24 -0.55 -13.44
C GLN A 218 8.77 -0.61 -13.93
N ALA A 219 8.31 0.34 -14.76
CA ALA A 219 6.91 0.46 -15.15
C ALA A 219 6.37 -0.83 -15.80
N ALA A 220 7.12 -1.48 -16.69
CA ALA A 220 6.70 -2.71 -17.34
C ALA A 220 6.60 -3.88 -16.35
N GLU A 221 7.50 -3.97 -15.39
CA GLU A 221 7.45 -4.99 -14.32
C GLU A 221 6.23 -4.76 -13.43
N VAL A 222 6.03 -3.52 -12.99
CA VAL A 222 4.91 -3.15 -12.13
C VAL A 222 3.57 -3.41 -12.82
N ASP A 223 3.44 -3.04 -14.10
CA ASP A 223 2.22 -3.30 -14.88
C ASP A 223 1.92 -4.81 -14.97
N ALA A 224 2.95 -5.62 -15.23
CA ALA A 224 2.82 -7.08 -15.26
C ALA A 224 2.45 -7.69 -13.90
N LYS A 225 2.86 -7.07 -12.79
CA LYS A 225 2.58 -7.50 -11.41
C LYS A 225 1.28 -6.94 -10.82
N MET A 226 0.72 -5.92 -11.44
CA MET A 226 -0.48 -5.25 -10.90
C MET A 226 -1.68 -6.20 -10.72
N PRO A 227 -1.99 -7.14 -11.62
CA PRO A 227 -3.06 -8.12 -11.39
C PRO A 227 -2.81 -9.01 -10.15
N ASP A 228 -1.56 -9.40 -9.91
CA ASP A 228 -1.18 -10.18 -8.73
C ASP A 228 -1.37 -9.35 -7.46
N LEU A 229 -0.93 -8.08 -7.47
CA LEU A 229 -1.10 -7.14 -6.34
C LEU A 229 -2.57 -6.91 -6.00
N ILE A 230 -3.41 -6.67 -7.01
CA ILE A 230 -4.86 -6.54 -6.82
C ILE A 230 -5.43 -7.82 -6.20
N GLY A 231 -4.96 -8.99 -6.65
CA GLY A 231 -5.36 -10.30 -6.12
C GLY A 231 -4.96 -10.55 -4.65
N LEU A 232 -4.05 -9.76 -4.08
CA LEU A 232 -3.74 -9.81 -2.64
C LEU A 232 -4.89 -9.25 -1.78
N VAL A 233 -5.72 -8.38 -2.35
CA VAL A 233 -6.83 -7.74 -1.63
C VAL A 233 -8.08 -8.60 -1.75
N ALA A 234 -8.65 -9.01 -0.62
CA ALA A 234 -9.93 -9.69 -0.55
C ALA A 234 -10.87 -8.89 0.35
N MET A 235 -12.02 -8.48 -0.16
CA MET A 235 -13.01 -7.78 0.66
C MET A 235 -13.55 -8.70 1.76
N GLY A 236 -13.78 -8.14 2.93
CA GLY A 236 -14.39 -8.84 4.07
C GLY A 236 -15.81 -9.34 3.75
N ALA A 237 -16.31 -10.26 4.56
CA ALA A 237 -17.65 -10.81 4.38
C ALA A 237 -18.71 -9.69 4.48
N GLY A 238 -19.54 -9.54 3.45
CA GLY A 238 -20.56 -8.50 3.35
C GLY A 238 -20.04 -7.13 2.89
N ASN A 239 -18.75 -7.01 2.52
CA ASN A 239 -18.12 -5.76 2.09
C ASN A 239 -17.67 -5.78 0.63
N THR A 240 -18.02 -6.85 -0.12
CA THR A 240 -17.72 -6.87 -1.56
C THR A 240 -18.55 -5.82 -2.30
N TYR A 241 -18.09 -5.42 -3.48
CA TYR A 241 -18.81 -4.48 -4.34
C TYR A 241 -20.27 -4.92 -4.60
N ALA A 242 -20.51 -6.23 -4.71
CA ALA A 242 -21.83 -6.81 -4.97
C ALA A 242 -22.76 -6.80 -3.74
N ASP A 243 -22.25 -6.57 -2.53
CA ASP A 243 -23.03 -6.53 -1.29
C ASP A 243 -23.73 -5.18 -1.07
N TYR A 244 -23.55 -4.23 -1.98
CA TYR A 244 -24.22 -2.92 -1.95
C TYR A 244 -25.73 -3.05 -1.88
N VAL A 245 -26.36 -2.31 -0.95
CA VAL A 245 -27.81 -2.29 -0.74
C VAL A 245 -28.38 -0.90 -1.07
N PRO A 246 -29.07 -0.74 -2.21
CA PRO A 246 -29.67 0.54 -2.59
C PRO A 246 -30.61 1.10 -1.53
N GLY A 247 -30.48 2.39 -1.23
CA GLY A 247 -31.30 3.08 -0.23
C GLY A 247 -30.93 2.82 1.23
N VAL A 248 -29.93 1.97 1.49
CA VAL A 248 -29.37 1.70 2.82
C VAL A 248 -27.95 2.23 2.91
N ASP A 249 -27.11 1.85 1.95
CA ASP A 249 -25.71 2.23 1.93
C ASP A 249 -25.54 3.66 1.38
N THR A 250 -24.54 4.35 1.90
CA THR A 250 -24.09 5.65 1.35
C THR A 250 -23.52 5.46 -0.04
N VAL A 251 -23.83 6.37 -0.95
CA VAL A 251 -23.31 6.39 -2.32
C VAL A 251 -22.34 7.56 -2.48
N ALA A 252 -21.19 7.30 -3.08
CA ALA A 252 -20.24 8.34 -3.45
C ALA A 252 -20.83 9.19 -4.61
N GLU A 253 -20.76 10.50 -4.48
CA GLU A 253 -21.24 11.38 -5.52
C GLU A 253 -20.33 11.33 -6.76
N GLY A 254 -20.93 11.26 -7.96
CA GLY A 254 -20.22 11.30 -9.23
C GLY A 254 -19.55 10.01 -9.69
N GLY A 255 -19.74 8.88 -8.99
CA GLY A 255 -19.17 7.61 -9.39
C GLY A 255 -17.64 7.61 -9.54
N LEU A 256 -17.09 6.79 -10.45
CA LEU A 256 -15.64 6.77 -10.74
C LEU A 256 -15.13 8.10 -11.31
N SER A 257 -15.92 8.76 -12.18
CA SER A 257 -15.57 10.07 -12.75
C SER A 257 -15.52 11.16 -11.68
N GLY A 258 -16.40 11.11 -10.69
CA GLY A 258 -16.39 12.02 -9.55
C GLY A 258 -15.15 11.86 -8.66
N LEU A 259 -14.61 10.65 -8.59
CA LEU A 259 -13.35 10.39 -7.86
C LEU A 259 -12.13 11.02 -8.55
N LEU A 260 -12.13 11.11 -9.88
CA LEU A 260 -10.99 11.50 -10.69
C LEU A 260 -11.10 12.94 -11.25
N GLY A 261 -12.32 13.43 -11.49
CA GLY A 261 -12.54 14.73 -12.11
C GLY A 261 -13.36 15.65 -11.22
N GLY A 262 -12.72 16.54 -10.47
CA GLY A 262 -13.41 17.51 -9.62
C GLY A 262 -14.55 18.24 -10.31
N GLY A 263 -15.79 17.78 -10.17
CA GLY A 263 -17.00 18.55 -10.47
C GLY A 263 -17.08 19.78 -9.58
N ALA A 264 -17.55 20.90 -10.13
CA ALA A 264 -17.68 22.17 -9.42
C ALA A 264 -18.54 21.97 -8.14
N GLY A 265 -17.92 22.02 -6.97
CA GLY A 265 -18.56 21.89 -5.66
C GLY A 265 -18.16 20.68 -4.84
N GLN A 266 -17.39 19.74 -5.39
CA GLN A 266 -16.92 18.57 -4.66
C GLN A 266 -15.44 18.66 -4.36
N VAL A 267 -15.09 18.48 -3.09
CA VAL A 267 -13.75 18.14 -2.65
C VAL A 267 -13.55 16.68 -3.06
N GLY A 268 -13.56 16.44 -4.38
CA GLY A 268 -13.51 15.12 -4.96
C GLY A 268 -12.15 14.47 -4.74
N LEU A 269 -12.06 13.23 -5.05
CA LEU A 269 -10.89 12.37 -4.95
C LEU A 269 -9.69 12.78 -5.83
N VAL A 270 -9.84 13.75 -6.72
CA VAL A 270 -8.69 14.52 -7.21
C VAL A 270 -7.91 15.10 -6.03
N VAL A 271 -8.59 15.56 -4.98
CA VAL A 271 -7.92 15.95 -3.71
C VAL A 271 -7.34 14.72 -3.01
N VAL A 272 -7.94 13.53 -3.11
CA VAL A 272 -7.39 12.31 -2.50
C VAL A 272 -6.26 11.73 -3.37
N ALA A 273 -6.42 11.64 -4.69
CA ALA A 273 -5.31 11.28 -5.58
C ALA A 273 -4.18 12.31 -5.50
N LEU A 274 -4.51 13.60 -5.37
CA LEU A 274 -3.57 14.71 -5.19
C LEU A 274 -3.02 14.76 -3.77
N ALA A 275 -3.80 14.42 -2.75
CA ALA A 275 -3.32 14.27 -1.38
C ALA A 275 -2.40 13.07 -1.26
N LEU A 276 -2.67 11.98 -1.99
CA LEU A 276 -1.77 10.85 -2.12
C LEU A 276 -0.48 11.26 -2.84
N LEU A 277 -0.54 11.98 -3.95
CA LEU A 277 0.65 12.54 -4.61
C LEU A 277 1.40 13.54 -3.73
N LYS A 278 0.72 14.32 -2.88
CA LYS A 278 1.34 15.20 -1.89
C LYS A 278 2.17 14.42 -0.88
N LYS A 279 1.75 13.22 -0.52
CA LYS A 279 2.36 12.40 0.53
C LYS A 279 3.56 11.58 0.03
N PHE A 280 3.67 11.28 -1.27
CA PHE A 280 4.62 10.29 -1.81
C PHE A 280 5.88 10.85 -2.46
N GLY A 281 6.04 12.14 -2.49
CA GLY A 281 7.11 12.78 -3.26
C GLY A 281 8.53 12.61 -2.76
N VAL A 282 8.78 11.82 -1.72
CA VAL A 282 10.14 11.68 -1.15
C VAL A 282 10.66 10.24 -1.19
N LEU A 283 9.86 9.28 -1.62
CA LEU A 283 10.20 7.85 -1.60
C LEU A 283 11.49 7.46 -2.31
N ILE A 284 12.03 8.32 -3.19
CA ILE A 284 13.21 8.00 -4.00
C ILE A 284 14.47 8.77 -3.55
N ALA A 285 14.34 9.71 -2.61
CA ALA A 285 15.50 10.50 -2.20
C ALA A 285 16.54 9.70 -1.40
N LEU A 286 16.14 8.67 -0.65
CA LEU A 286 17.06 7.91 0.20
C LEU A 286 17.91 6.90 -0.58
N PRO A 287 17.40 6.08 -1.49
CA PRO A 287 18.23 5.22 -2.32
C PRO A 287 19.25 6.02 -3.14
N VAL A 288 18.86 7.18 -3.67
CA VAL A 288 19.73 8.06 -4.45
C VAL A 288 20.78 8.76 -3.58
N ALA A 289 20.38 9.32 -2.43
CA ALA A 289 21.32 9.92 -1.49
C ALA A 289 22.32 8.88 -0.94
N TRP A 290 21.85 7.66 -0.68
CA TRP A 290 22.67 6.54 -0.28
C TRP A 290 23.60 6.07 -1.40
N LEU A 291 23.09 5.93 -2.64
CA LEU A 291 23.90 5.58 -3.81
C LEU A 291 24.98 6.63 -4.10
N VAL A 292 24.62 7.91 -4.03
CA VAL A 292 25.58 9.03 -4.19
C VAL A 292 26.62 9.02 -3.08
N ASN A 293 26.25 8.78 -1.83
CA ASN A 293 27.18 8.66 -0.72
C ASN A 293 28.08 7.43 -0.84
N ARG A 294 27.54 6.29 -1.29
CA ARG A 294 28.31 5.07 -1.56
C ARG A 294 29.32 5.26 -2.71
N LEU A 295 28.94 5.97 -3.76
CA LEU A 295 29.84 6.28 -4.88
C LEU A 295 30.91 7.31 -4.48
N ARG A 296 30.58 8.28 -3.61
CA ARG A 296 31.54 9.24 -3.04
C ARG A 296 32.50 8.58 -2.04
N GLY A 297 32.01 7.66 -1.21
CA GLY A 297 32.83 6.95 -0.23
C GLY A 297 33.89 6.04 -0.86
N LYS A 298 33.63 5.47 -2.06
CA LYS A 298 34.60 4.68 -2.81
C LYS A 298 35.71 5.52 -3.51
N ARG A 299 35.50 6.82 -3.71
CA ARG A 299 36.53 7.71 -4.31
C ARG A 299 37.52 8.29 -3.30
N GLY A 300 37.31 8.07 -2.00
CA GLY A 300 38.22 8.53 -0.94
C GLY A 300 39.23 7.48 -0.45
N GLN A 301 39.27 6.29 -1.04
CA GLN A 301 40.19 5.20 -0.66
C GLN A 301 41.08 4.73 -1.82
N SER A 302 41.41 5.59 -2.75
CA SER A 302 42.41 5.34 -3.79
C SER A 302 43.54 6.38 -3.73
#